data_a0737abf4661a6358c7fba39fe6c96d0
#
_entry.id   a0737abf4661a6358c7fba39fe6c96d0
#
_cell.length_a   1.000
_cell.length_b   1.000
_cell.length_c   1.000
_cell.angle_alpha   90.00
_cell.angle_beta   90.00
_cell.angle_gamma   90.00
#
_symmetry.space_group_name_H-M   'P 1'
#
loop_
_entity.id
_entity.type
_entity.pdbx_description
1 polymer ?
#
loop_
_entity_poly.entity_id
_entity_poly.type
_entity_poly.pdbx_seq_one_letter_code
_entity_poly.pdbx_strand_id
1 'polypeptide(L)'
;MLMGAAGRRAVLCSSGECGGGHAGKMGRLVLGEMLMPLSAIPAESVEHGEVFTRRWIVDLILDLAGYTADRDLAALVAVEPASGEGAFLAAMAARVSASCRKHDRSLLDAKHAVRAFDLLAPNVAASRRLARDVFVEDGWPLPEAREVATAWVRQGDYLLDTHVDSGVDLVVGNPPYVRLEDVPADRMLAYRAACPTMTGRSDLYVGFYERGLRSLKPGGALAFICADRWMRNQYGRQLRELIVAGYSVDVTVTMHDVDAFEEQVSAYPAITVLRRAPQGAAVVADARRGFTAPDAPELLEWVADRESRPRADDRYEIARLPHWFDGGDSWPAGSPSRLALIEDLNDRFPPLQDAATGTRVGIGVATGADSVFITTGADVEPGQLLPLSMVRDTTSGTLRWSGHYLVNPWNADGQLVNLDALPRLQAYYQRHAAALKRRHVAGKQPAHWYRTIDKVDHSLVERPKLLFPDMKNAIHPVLDEGGFYPHHNLYYIISATWDLRVLGGLLLSRVAQAFVEAYAVRMRGGTLRFQAQYLRRIRVPRPEAISAADRAALATAFDKRDSRAATEVALRVYGIDKPGDLIDGPAGVRGGNP
;
A
#
# COMPACT_ATOMS: atom_id res chain seq x y z
N MET A 1 -27.81 13.77 43.24
CA MET A 1 -28.79 14.85 43.05
C MET A 1 -28.91 15.07 41.57
N LEU A 2 -29.97 14.55 41.02
CA LEU A 2 -31.07 15.20 40.27
C LEU A 2 -30.66 15.65 38.88
N MET A 3 -31.07 14.96 37.80
CA MET A 3 -32.33 15.09 37.00
C MET A 3 -32.23 16.22 35.99
N GLY A 4 -32.60 16.11 34.71
CA GLY A 4 -33.65 15.50 33.97
C GLY A 4 -33.44 15.74 32.47
N ALA A 5 -33.74 14.90 31.61
CA ALA A 5 -35.02 14.55 30.98
C ALA A 5 -35.41 15.45 29.79
N ALA A 6 -35.54 14.76 28.65
CA ALA A 6 -36.70 14.66 27.74
C ALA A 6 -36.85 15.60 26.53
N GLY A 7 -37.19 14.98 25.39
CA GLY A 7 -37.84 15.64 24.27
C GLY A 7 -37.98 14.81 22.99
N ARG A 8 -38.91 13.87 22.96
CA ARG A 8 -39.36 13.14 21.75
C ARG A 8 -40.15 14.07 20.82
N ARG A 9 -40.12 13.84 19.51
CA ARG A 9 -41.35 13.84 18.69
C ARG A 9 -41.18 12.96 17.45
N ALA A 10 -42.01 11.94 17.40
CA ALA A 10 -42.38 11.18 16.23
C ALA A 10 -43.49 11.91 15.46
N VAL A 11 -43.53 11.79 14.14
CA VAL A 11 -44.73 12.06 13.34
C VAL A 11 -44.97 10.84 12.44
N LEU A 12 -46.08 10.19 12.68
CA LEU A 12 -46.76 9.20 11.85
C LEU A 12 -47.68 9.88 10.84
N CYS A 13 -47.78 9.37 9.62
CA CYS A 13 -48.99 9.32 8.77
C CYS A 13 -48.76 8.24 7.74
N SER A 14 -49.39 7.17 7.71
CA SER A 14 -50.68 6.57 7.41
C SER A 14 -51.07 6.59 5.94
N SER A 15 -51.19 5.32 5.42
CA SER A 15 -52.27 4.72 4.61
C SER A 15 -52.49 5.10 3.15
N GLY A 16 -52.68 4.02 2.34
CA GLY A 16 -53.39 4.04 1.05
C GLY A 16 -53.26 2.75 0.27
N GLU A 17 -54.33 2.01 0.29
CA GLU A 17 -54.56 0.66 -0.27
C GLU A 17 -54.79 0.57 -1.78
N CYS A 18 -54.87 -0.69 -2.23
CA CYS A 18 -55.56 -1.28 -3.41
C CYS A 18 -54.67 -1.51 -4.65
N GLY A 19 -54.63 -2.65 -5.28
CA GLY A 19 -55.43 -3.88 -5.33
C GLY A 19 -55.16 -4.62 -6.65
N GLY A 20 -55.29 -5.92 -6.65
CA GLY A 20 -55.74 -6.76 -7.78
C GLY A 20 -54.67 -7.31 -8.73
N GLY A 21 -54.30 -8.57 -8.73
CA GLY A 21 -55.05 -9.63 -9.35
C GLY A 21 -54.29 -10.43 -10.42
N HIS A 22 -54.25 -11.73 -10.27
CA HIS A 22 -54.18 -12.84 -11.26
C HIS A 22 -52.84 -13.43 -11.74
N ALA A 23 -52.56 -14.59 -11.17
CA ALA A 23 -52.51 -15.93 -11.81
C ALA A 23 -51.37 -16.32 -12.75
N GLY A 24 -50.51 -17.19 -12.26
CA GLY A 24 -50.23 -18.47 -12.89
C GLY A 24 -49.20 -18.56 -13.99
N LYS A 25 -48.03 -19.13 -13.64
CA LYS A 25 -47.51 -20.34 -14.31
C LYS A 25 -46.24 -20.85 -13.62
N MET A 26 -46.31 -22.14 -13.28
CA MET A 26 -45.13 -22.95 -12.87
C MET A 26 -44.10 -22.99 -13.99
N GLY A 27 -42.84 -22.80 -13.61
CA GLY A 27 -41.71 -22.97 -14.50
C GLY A 27 -40.38 -22.94 -13.77
N ARG A 28 -39.79 -24.09 -13.57
CA ARG A 28 -38.38 -24.43 -13.30
C ARG A 28 -37.61 -23.55 -12.32
N LEU A 29 -37.30 -24.14 -11.15
CA LEU A 29 -36.20 -23.72 -10.28
C LEU A 29 -34.86 -23.77 -11.08
N VAL A 30 -34.31 -22.61 -11.34
CA VAL A 30 -32.88 -22.40 -11.56
C VAL A 30 -32.37 -21.97 -10.20
N LEU A 31 -31.36 -22.66 -9.67
CA LEU A 31 -30.66 -22.24 -8.45
C LEU A 31 -30.15 -20.83 -8.65
N GLY A 32 -30.85 -19.88 -8.06
CA GLY A 32 -30.42 -18.50 -7.98
C GLY A 32 -29.35 -18.37 -6.89
N GLU A 33 -28.29 -17.68 -7.23
CA GLU A 33 -27.29 -17.14 -6.31
C GLU A 33 -28.00 -16.50 -5.12
N MET A 34 -27.73 -17.04 -3.93
CA MET A 34 -28.24 -16.49 -2.68
C MET A 34 -27.35 -15.30 -2.32
N LEU A 35 -27.61 -14.16 -2.95
CA LEU A 35 -27.07 -12.87 -2.52
C LEU A 35 -27.63 -12.57 -1.12
N MET A 36 -26.78 -12.67 -0.11
CA MET A 36 -27.10 -12.19 1.23
C MET A 36 -27.28 -10.67 1.18
N PRO A 37 -28.35 -10.12 1.78
CA PRO A 37 -28.55 -8.68 1.81
C PRO A 37 -27.47 -7.99 2.65
N LEU A 38 -27.02 -6.81 2.23
CA LEU A 38 -26.00 -5.95 2.88
C LEU A 38 -26.22 -5.66 4.39
N SER A 39 -27.39 -5.99 4.93
CA SER A 39 -27.74 -5.82 6.35
C SER A 39 -27.35 -7.00 7.25
N ALA A 40 -26.67 -8.02 6.74
CA ALA A 40 -26.39 -9.25 7.46
C ALA A 40 -24.94 -9.41 7.94
N ILE A 41 -24.04 -8.41 7.69
CA ILE A 41 -22.68 -8.45 8.21
C ILE A 41 -22.72 -8.05 9.68
N PRO A 42 -22.27 -8.90 10.62
CA PRO A 42 -22.20 -8.53 12.03
C PRO A 42 -21.27 -7.33 12.20
N ALA A 43 -21.66 -6.34 13.03
CA ALA A 43 -20.84 -5.17 13.32
C ALA A 43 -19.42 -5.55 13.84
N GLU A 44 -19.29 -6.69 14.49
CA GLU A 44 -18.02 -7.26 14.97
C GLU A 44 -17.07 -7.65 13.84
N SER A 45 -17.56 -8.07 12.66
CA SER A 45 -16.70 -8.44 11.52
C SER A 45 -15.98 -7.24 10.93
N VAL A 46 -16.62 -6.09 10.89
CA VAL A 46 -16.05 -4.82 10.40
C VAL A 46 -14.94 -4.30 11.33
N GLU A 47 -15.09 -4.48 12.64
CA GLU A 47 -14.06 -4.12 13.63
C GLU A 47 -12.80 -5.00 13.50
N HIS A 48 -12.93 -6.23 12.98
CA HIS A 48 -11.81 -7.17 12.80
C HIS A 48 -11.18 -7.13 11.41
N GLY A 49 -11.66 -6.25 10.51
CA GLY A 49 -11.07 -6.02 9.18
C GLY A 49 -11.25 -7.18 8.21
N GLU A 50 -12.35 -7.93 8.35
CA GLU A 50 -12.70 -9.02 7.45
C GLU A 50 -13.03 -8.51 6.04
N VAL A 51 -12.51 -9.21 5.03
CA VAL A 51 -12.71 -8.92 3.61
C VAL A 51 -12.96 -10.23 2.89
N PHE A 52 -14.13 -10.38 2.30
CA PHE A 52 -14.54 -11.62 1.64
C PHE A 52 -13.95 -11.71 0.23
N THR A 53 -13.17 -12.76 -0.01
CA THR A 53 -12.49 -13.01 -1.29
C THR A 53 -13.42 -13.78 -2.23
N ARG A 54 -13.55 -13.32 -3.49
CA ARG A 54 -14.33 -14.02 -4.51
C ARG A 54 -13.79 -15.42 -4.75
N ARG A 55 -14.67 -16.39 -4.97
CA ARG A 55 -14.33 -17.80 -5.13
C ARG A 55 -13.25 -18.05 -6.20
N TRP A 56 -13.35 -17.44 -7.37
CA TRP A 56 -12.37 -17.63 -8.43
C TRP A 56 -10.96 -17.10 -8.08
N ILE A 57 -10.87 -16.06 -7.25
CA ILE A 57 -9.60 -15.57 -6.70
C ILE A 57 -9.01 -16.58 -5.72
N VAL A 58 -9.84 -17.16 -4.86
CA VAL A 58 -9.41 -18.22 -3.95
C VAL A 58 -8.84 -19.40 -4.74
N ASP A 59 -9.55 -19.84 -5.78
CA ASP A 59 -9.10 -20.93 -6.64
C ASP A 59 -7.78 -20.58 -7.34
N LEU A 60 -7.64 -19.36 -7.88
CA LEU A 60 -6.38 -18.87 -8.47
C LEU A 60 -5.21 -18.91 -7.46
N ILE A 61 -5.43 -18.46 -6.23
CA ILE A 61 -4.38 -18.47 -5.18
C ILE A 61 -3.95 -19.89 -4.86
N LEU A 62 -4.90 -20.81 -4.70
CA LEU A 62 -4.62 -22.21 -4.41
C LEU A 62 -3.88 -22.90 -5.55
N ASP A 63 -4.20 -22.58 -6.81
CA ASP A 63 -3.51 -23.09 -7.99
C ASP A 63 -2.08 -22.54 -8.11
N LEU A 64 -1.89 -21.23 -7.92
CA LEU A 64 -0.55 -20.60 -7.89
C LEU A 64 0.32 -21.17 -6.76
N ALA A 65 -0.29 -21.54 -5.63
CA ALA A 65 0.40 -22.19 -4.51
C ALA A 65 0.70 -23.69 -4.75
N GLY A 66 0.13 -24.27 -5.82
CA GLY A 66 0.25 -25.69 -6.13
C GLY A 66 -0.56 -26.58 -5.19
N TYR A 67 -1.65 -26.10 -4.60
CA TYR A 67 -2.58 -26.88 -3.79
C TYR A 67 -3.67 -27.50 -4.67
N THR A 68 -3.29 -28.46 -5.50
CA THR A 68 -4.15 -29.09 -6.51
C THR A 68 -4.49 -30.54 -6.15
N ALA A 69 -5.64 -31.02 -6.60
CA ALA A 69 -6.10 -32.39 -6.32
C ALA A 69 -5.23 -33.50 -6.94
N ASP A 70 -4.28 -33.14 -7.81
CA ASP A 70 -3.29 -34.07 -8.37
C ASP A 70 -2.25 -34.50 -7.34
N ARG A 71 -2.07 -33.73 -6.30
CA ARG A 71 -1.18 -34.06 -5.16
C ARG A 71 -1.97 -34.83 -4.11
N ASP A 72 -1.32 -35.69 -3.36
CA ASP A 72 -1.87 -36.33 -2.17
C ASP A 72 -2.01 -35.28 -1.04
N LEU A 73 -3.13 -34.54 -1.05
CA LEU A 73 -3.36 -33.44 -0.11
C LEU A 73 -3.59 -33.93 1.32
N ALA A 74 -4.00 -35.20 1.52
CA ALA A 74 -4.14 -35.77 2.84
C ALA A 74 -2.80 -35.96 3.56
N ALA A 75 -1.69 -36.04 2.80
CA ALA A 75 -0.33 -36.16 3.33
C ALA A 75 0.35 -34.81 3.59
N LEU A 76 -0.28 -33.68 3.23
CA LEU A 76 0.26 -32.33 3.41
C LEU A 76 -0.33 -31.68 4.67
N VAL A 77 0.37 -30.65 5.16
CA VAL A 77 -0.13 -29.77 6.22
C VAL A 77 -0.31 -28.37 5.64
N ALA A 78 -1.55 -27.94 5.46
CA ALA A 78 -1.90 -26.60 5.03
C ALA A 78 -2.45 -25.79 6.20
N VAL A 79 -2.15 -24.48 6.24
CA VAL A 79 -2.65 -23.55 7.27
C VAL A 79 -3.45 -22.44 6.61
N GLU A 80 -4.64 -22.17 7.13
CA GLU A 80 -5.42 -20.98 6.88
C GLU A 80 -5.51 -20.14 8.15
N PRO A 81 -4.78 -19.02 8.24
CA PRO A 81 -4.58 -18.32 9.52
C PRO A 81 -5.74 -17.42 9.95
N ALA A 82 -6.71 -17.13 9.05
CA ALA A 82 -7.87 -16.27 9.33
C ALA A 82 -9.04 -16.71 8.44
N SER A 83 -9.76 -17.76 8.86
CA SER A 83 -10.71 -18.45 7.99
C SER A 83 -11.97 -17.64 7.66
N GLY A 84 -12.32 -16.64 8.47
CA GLY A 84 -13.57 -15.92 8.32
C GLY A 84 -14.76 -16.87 8.23
N GLU A 85 -15.67 -16.64 7.31
CA GLU A 85 -16.80 -17.54 7.03
C GLU A 85 -16.43 -18.81 6.25
N GLY A 86 -15.14 -18.99 5.85
CA GLY A 86 -14.64 -20.25 5.28
C GLY A 86 -14.49 -20.28 3.76
N ALA A 87 -14.32 -19.14 3.10
CA ALA A 87 -14.17 -19.08 1.63
C ALA A 87 -13.01 -19.95 1.12
N PHE A 88 -11.82 -19.84 1.74
CA PHE A 88 -10.67 -20.69 1.42
C PHE A 88 -10.92 -22.14 1.84
N LEU A 89 -11.49 -22.35 3.01
CA LEU A 89 -11.77 -23.69 3.53
C LEU A 89 -12.70 -24.50 2.62
N ALA A 90 -13.74 -23.89 2.06
CA ALA A 90 -14.63 -24.56 1.11
C ALA A 90 -13.89 -25.05 -0.14
N ALA A 91 -13.01 -24.17 -0.69
CA ALA A 91 -12.20 -24.54 -1.85
C ALA A 91 -11.17 -25.62 -1.50
N MET A 92 -10.55 -25.55 -0.31
CA MET A 92 -9.60 -26.56 0.17
C MET A 92 -10.30 -27.90 0.42
N ALA A 93 -11.52 -27.90 1.00
CA ALA A 93 -12.31 -29.10 1.24
C ALA A 93 -12.66 -29.83 -0.07
N ALA A 94 -13.11 -29.11 -1.09
CA ALA A 94 -13.38 -29.68 -2.41
C ALA A 94 -12.11 -30.31 -3.03
N ARG A 95 -10.95 -29.63 -2.92
CA ARG A 95 -9.67 -30.17 -3.44
C ARG A 95 -9.19 -31.38 -2.66
N VAL A 96 -9.32 -31.38 -1.33
CA VAL A 96 -8.97 -32.53 -0.48
C VAL A 96 -9.90 -33.72 -0.79
N SER A 97 -11.21 -33.49 -0.93
CA SER A 97 -12.15 -34.53 -1.32
C SER A 97 -11.76 -35.19 -2.66
N ALA A 98 -11.50 -34.38 -3.68
CA ALA A 98 -11.06 -34.86 -4.99
C ALA A 98 -9.71 -35.58 -4.92
N SER A 99 -8.77 -35.07 -4.13
CA SER A 99 -7.46 -35.68 -3.89
C SER A 99 -7.57 -37.04 -3.20
N CYS A 100 -8.39 -37.15 -2.13
CA CYS A 100 -8.60 -38.42 -1.44
C CYS A 100 -9.11 -39.49 -2.40
N ARG A 101 -10.09 -39.15 -3.26
CA ARG A 101 -10.59 -40.09 -4.29
C ARG A 101 -9.52 -40.51 -5.28
N LYS A 102 -8.71 -39.55 -5.75
CA LYS A 102 -7.67 -39.79 -6.74
C LYS A 102 -6.52 -40.65 -6.20
N HIS A 103 -6.23 -40.56 -4.92
CA HIS A 103 -5.12 -41.24 -4.26
C HIS A 103 -5.57 -42.42 -3.37
N ASP A 104 -6.84 -42.88 -3.52
CA ASP A 104 -7.41 -43.98 -2.75
C ASP A 104 -7.28 -43.80 -1.24
N ARG A 105 -7.47 -42.54 -0.76
CA ARG A 105 -7.48 -42.18 0.66
C ARG A 105 -8.88 -42.16 1.22
N SER A 106 -9.03 -42.49 2.51
CA SER A 106 -10.24 -42.17 3.26
C SER A 106 -10.28 -40.68 3.59
N LEU A 107 -11.45 -40.08 3.78
CA LEU A 107 -11.57 -38.71 4.24
C LEU A 107 -10.89 -38.50 5.60
N LEU A 108 -10.93 -39.53 6.48
CA LEU A 108 -10.28 -39.47 7.80
C LEU A 108 -8.78 -39.35 7.75
N ASP A 109 -8.11 -39.80 6.66
CA ASP A 109 -6.66 -39.59 6.46
C ASP A 109 -6.31 -38.10 6.37
N ALA A 110 -7.25 -37.27 5.90
CA ALA A 110 -7.10 -35.84 5.80
C ALA A 110 -7.41 -35.07 7.11
N LYS A 111 -7.69 -35.77 8.22
CA LYS A 111 -8.06 -35.12 9.50
C LYS A 111 -7.06 -34.05 9.99
N HIS A 112 -5.79 -34.22 9.66
CA HIS A 112 -4.71 -33.30 10.05
C HIS A 112 -4.12 -32.51 8.89
N ALA A 113 -4.72 -32.62 7.70
CA ALA A 113 -4.21 -31.99 6.48
C ALA A 113 -4.42 -30.47 6.46
N VAL A 114 -5.39 -29.95 7.22
CA VAL A 114 -5.67 -28.52 7.31
C VAL A 114 -5.73 -28.08 8.77
N ARG A 115 -5.15 -26.89 9.04
CA ARG A 115 -5.22 -26.18 10.33
C ARG A 115 -5.73 -24.78 10.06
N ALA A 116 -6.97 -24.50 10.40
CA ALA A 116 -7.59 -23.20 10.20
C ALA A 116 -7.86 -22.51 11.54
N PHE A 117 -7.72 -21.19 11.55
CA PHE A 117 -7.88 -20.37 12.74
C PHE A 117 -8.86 -19.22 12.49
N ASP A 118 -9.65 -18.90 13.50
CA ASP A 118 -10.40 -17.65 13.57
C ASP A 118 -10.59 -17.22 15.02
N LEU A 119 -10.62 -15.90 15.27
CA LEU A 119 -10.88 -15.34 16.59
C LEU A 119 -12.33 -15.47 17.01
N LEU A 120 -13.24 -15.38 16.04
CA LEU A 120 -14.69 -15.29 16.26
C LEU A 120 -15.34 -16.67 16.24
N ALA A 121 -16.01 -17.03 17.33
CA ALA A 121 -16.73 -18.29 17.42
C ALA A 121 -17.81 -18.50 16.33
N PRO A 122 -18.56 -17.46 15.89
CA PRO A 122 -19.48 -17.58 14.75
C PRO A 122 -18.78 -18.01 13.46
N ASN A 123 -17.61 -17.44 13.14
CA ASN A 123 -16.80 -17.77 11.97
C ASN A 123 -16.32 -19.23 12.02
N VAL A 124 -15.80 -19.65 13.17
CA VAL A 124 -15.41 -21.05 13.40
C VAL A 124 -16.57 -22.01 13.14
N ALA A 125 -17.76 -21.66 13.63
CA ALA A 125 -18.96 -22.50 13.41
C ALA A 125 -19.40 -22.50 11.94
N ALA A 126 -19.32 -21.35 11.24
CA ALA A 126 -19.64 -21.22 9.83
C ALA A 126 -18.65 -22.03 8.97
N SER A 127 -17.37 -21.86 9.19
CA SER A 127 -16.28 -22.56 8.48
C SER A 127 -16.36 -24.07 8.65
N ARG A 128 -16.66 -24.57 9.86
CA ARG A 128 -16.86 -26.00 10.11
C ARG A 128 -18.09 -26.55 9.38
N ARG A 129 -19.20 -25.81 9.36
CA ARG A 129 -20.40 -26.21 8.61
C ARG A 129 -20.08 -26.27 7.12
N LEU A 130 -19.46 -25.24 6.57
CA LEU A 130 -19.18 -25.14 5.14
C LEU A 130 -18.26 -26.28 4.66
N ALA A 131 -17.16 -26.54 5.37
CA ALA A 131 -16.26 -27.66 5.05
C ALA A 131 -16.98 -29.02 5.13
N ARG A 132 -17.77 -29.25 6.17
CA ARG A 132 -18.59 -30.45 6.31
C ARG A 132 -19.56 -30.62 5.14
N ASP A 133 -20.27 -29.56 4.78
CA ASP A 133 -21.31 -29.60 3.75
C ASP A 133 -20.71 -29.92 2.38
N VAL A 134 -19.54 -29.33 2.04
CA VAL A 134 -18.77 -29.70 0.84
C VAL A 134 -18.43 -31.19 0.81
N PHE A 135 -17.94 -31.76 1.91
CA PHE A 135 -17.67 -33.20 1.96
C PHE A 135 -18.92 -34.07 1.79
N VAL A 136 -20.03 -33.67 2.42
CA VAL A 136 -21.30 -34.40 2.32
C VAL A 136 -21.88 -34.30 0.89
N GLU A 137 -21.84 -33.15 0.27
CA GLU A 137 -22.24 -32.93 -1.14
C GLU A 137 -21.41 -33.79 -2.09
N ASP A 138 -20.12 -33.96 -1.80
CA ASP A 138 -19.24 -34.87 -2.54
C ASP A 138 -19.48 -36.36 -2.20
N GLY A 139 -20.42 -36.70 -1.32
CA GLY A 139 -20.85 -38.06 -1.00
C GLY A 139 -20.01 -38.76 0.07
N TRP A 140 -19.25 -38.02 0.91
CA TRP A 140 -18.61 -38.61 2.09
C TRP A 140 -19.62 -38.78 3.23
N PRO A 141 -19.46 -39.82 4.11
CA PRO A 141 -20.33 -40.02 5.24
C PRO A 141 -20.36 -38.83 6.20
N LEU A 142 -21.54 -38.38 6.61
CA LEU A 142 -21.71 -37.25 7.53
C LEU A 142 -20.87 -37.35 8.83
N PRO A 143 -20.72 -38.52 9.49
CA PRO A 143 -19.87 -38.63 10.68
C PRO A 143 -18.40 -38.27 10.39
N GLU A 144 -17.83 -38.80 9.29
CA GLU A 144 -16.45 -38.55 8.86
C GLU A 144 -16.27 -37.09 8.46
N ALA A 145 -17.19 -36.56 7.65
CA ALA A 145 -17.18 -35.15 7.23
C ALA A 145 -17.22 -34.20 8.44
N ARG A 146 -18.04 -34.51 9.46
CA ARG A 146 -18.12 -33.74 10.70
C ARG A 146 -16.81 -33.83 11.50
N GLU A 147 -16.23 -35.03 11.62
CA GLU A 147 -14.99 -35.25 12.36
C GLU A 147 -13.84 -34.45 11.75
N VAL A 148 -13.63 -34.55 10.44
CA VAL A 148 -12.57 -33.84 9.72
C VAL A 148 -12.78 -32.34 9.78
N ALA A 149 -13.97 -31.82 9.46
CA ALA A 149 -14.25 -30.39 9.51
C ALA A 149 -14.07 -29.80 10.93
N THR A 150 -14.40 -30.56 11.97
CA THR A 150 -14.20 -30.14 13.36
C THR A 150 -12.73 -30.12 13.74
N ALA A 151 -11.93 -31.05 13.25
CA ALA A 151 -10.51 -31.13 13.51
C ALA A 151 -9.74 -30.00 12.81
N TRP A 152 -10.21 -29.56 11.64
CA TRP A 152 -9.55 -28.54 10.85
C TRP A 152 -9.60 -27.15 11.47
N VAL A 153 -10.76 -26.73 12.00
CA VAL A 153 -11.00 -25.33 12.41
C VAL A 153 -10.91 -25.17 13.91
N ARG A 154 -10.06 -24.27 14.36
CA ARG A 154 -9.85 -23.94 15.76
C ARG A 154 -10.20 -22.48 16.02
N GLN A 155 -10.91 -22.23 17.14
CA GLN A 155 -11.01 -20.87 17.66
C GLN A 155 -9.70 -20.49 18.35
N GLY A 156 -9.05 -19.43 17.89
CA GLY A 156 -7.79 -18.97 18.46
C GLY A 156 -7.18 -17.80 17.73
N ASP A 157 -6.23 -17.18 18.40
CA ASP A 157 -5.42 -16.10 17.82
C ASP A 157 -4.20 -16.70 17.12
N TYR A 158 -4.23 -16.74 15.79
CA TYR A 158 -3.12 -17.32 15.01
C TYR A 158 -1.76 -16.72 15.36
N LEU A 159 -1.67 -15.40 15.63
CA LEU A 159 -0.41 -14.75 15.93
C LEU A 159 0.18 -15.16 17.28
N LEU A 160 -0.64 -15.64 18.21
CA LEU A 160 -0.23 -16.02 19.57
C LEU A 160 -0.32 -17.53 19.84
N ASP A 161 -0.90 -18.31 18.93
CA ASP A 161 -1.08 -19.77 19.11
C ASP A 161 0.28 -20.50 18.99
N THR A 162 0.60 -21.33 19.97
CA THR A 162 1.87 -22.06 20.06
C THR A 162 1.88 -23.38 19.26
N HIS A 163 0.78 -23.78 18.64
CA HIS A 163 0.65 -25.08 17.96
C HIS A 163 0.98 -25.07 16.46
N VAL A 164 1.45 -23.93 15.91
CA VAL A 164 1.73 -23.77 14.45
C VAL A 164 3.23 -23.76 14.14
N ASP A 165 4.08 -24.28 15.00
CA ASP A 165 5.48 -23.88 15.05
C ASP A 165 6.42 -24.47 14.00
N SER A 166 6.06 -25.51 13.23
CA SER A 166 6.94 -26.01 12.15
C SER A 166 6.27 -27.06 11.25
N GLY A 167 6.94 -27.36 10.14
CA GLY A 167 6.58 -28.48 9.27
C GLY A 167 5.39 -28.24 8.35
N VAL A 168 5.01 -26.99 8.12
CA VAL A 168 3.89 -26.60 7.26
C VAL A 168 4.30 -26.65 5.79
N ASP A 169 3.49 -27.30 4.97
CA ASP A 169 3.68 -27.36 3.51
C ASP A 169 3.19 -26.09 2.83
N LEU A 170 2.06 -25.55 3.33
CA LEU A 170 1.38 -24.44 2.72
C LEU A 170 0.70 -23.54 3.76
N VAL A 171 0.85 -22.23 3.60
CA VAL A 171 0.04 -21.23 4.30
C VAL A 171 -0.72 -20.43 3.25
N VAL A 172 -2.05 -20.41 3.31
CA VAL A 172 -2.90 -19.69 2.35
C VAL A 172 -3.95 -18.88 3.06
N GLY A 173 -4.39 -17.77 2.46
CA GLY A 173 -5.49 -17.01 3.01
C GLY A 173 -5.52 -15.54 2.58
N ASN A 174 -6.46 -14.84 3.19
CA ASN A 174 -6.58 -13.39 3.13
C ASN A 174 -6.47 -12.84 4.57
N PRO A 175 -5.26 -12.46 5.05
CA PRO A 175 -5.09 -11.99 6.42
C PRO A 175 -5.80 -10.64 6.66
N PRO A 176 -6.22 -10.32 7.90
CA PRO A 176 -7.04 -9.16 8.20
C PRO A 176 -6.34 -7.82 7.95
N TYR A 177 -7.09 -6.83 7.42
CA TYR A 177 -6.62 -5.48 7.06
C TYR A 177 -6.79 -4.49 8.23
N VAL A 178 -6.23 -4.80 9.38
CA VAL A 178 -6.30 -3.97 10.60
C VAL A 178 -4.95 -3.31 10.85
N ARG A 179 -4.95 -2.02 11.18
CA ARG A 179 -3.73 -1.33 11.61
C ARG A 179 -3.37 -1.74 13.03
N LEU A 180 -2.11 -1.95 13.29
CA LEU A 180 -1.65 -2.33 14.63
C LEU A 180 -2.00 -1.28 15.70
N GLU A 181 -2.12 0.00 15.31
CA GLU A 181 -2.51 1.11 16.21
C GLU A 181 -3.99 1.06 16.62
N ASP A 182 -4.83 0.31 15.89
CA ASP A 182 -6.26 0.13 16.17
C ASP A 182 -6.52 -1.11 17.07
N VAL A 183 -5.46 -1.89 17.37
CA VAL A 183 -5.50 -3.05 18.26
C VAL A 183 -5.30 -2.62 19.72
N PRO A 184 -5.99 -3.24 20.71
CA PRO A 184 -5.75 -2.96 22.14
C PRO A 184 -4.27 -3.05 22.52
N ALA A 185 -3.81 -2.14 23.37
CA ALA A 185 -2.38 -1.94 23.65
C ALA A 185 -1.67 -3.18 24.21
N ASP A 186 -2.33 -3.95 25.05
CA ASP A 186 -1.82 -5.21 25.62
C ASP A 186 -1.63 -6.28 24.54
N ARG A 187 -2.60 -6.43 23.64
CA ARG A 187 -2.53 -7.35 22.51
C ARG A 187 -1.49 -6.90 21.48
N MET A 188 -1.39 -5.60 21.20
CA MET A 188 -0.34 -5.04 20.35
C MET A 188 1.06 -5.38 20.85
N LEU A 189 1.30 -5.28 22.17
CA LEU A 189 2.60 -5.65 22.79
C LEU A 189 2.88 -7.14 22.62
N ALA A 190 1.88 -8.00 22.82
CA ALA A 190 2.02 -9.45 22.64
C ALA A 190 2.34 -9.81 21.17
N TYR A 191 1.65 -9.18 20.21
CA TYR A 191 1.92 -9.38 18.78
C TYR A 191 3.33 -8.98 18.37
N ARG A 192 3.82 -7.83 18.85
CA ARG A 192 5.20 -7.39 18.60
C ARG A 192 6.25 -8.29 19.23
N ALA A 193 5.93 -8.89 20.38
CA ALA A 193 6.81 -9.87 21.02
C ALA A 193 6.87 -11.18 20.22
N ALA A 194 5.73 -11.64 19.70
CA ALA A 194 5.63 -12.86 18.90
C ALA A 194 6.15 -12.69 17.46
N CYS A 195 5.94 -11.50 16.87
CA CYS A 195 6.29 -11.17 15.48
C CYS A 195 7.10 -9.86 15.43
N PRO A 196 8.43 -9.92 15.62
CA PRO A 196 9.31 -8.75 15.64
C PRO A 196 9.30 -7.88 14.39
N THR A 197 8.89 -8.41 13.22
CA THR A 197 8.75 -7.60 11.99
C THR A 197 7.65 -6.56 12.08
N MET A 198 6.74 -6.66 13.04
CA MET A 198 5.63 -5.71 13.25
C MET A 198 6.12 -4.41 13.88
N THR A 199 6.84 -3.60 13.12
CA THR A 199 7.41 -2.33 13.57
C THR A 199 6.61 -1.11 13.16
N GLY A 200 6.76 0.00 13.89
CA GLY A 200 6.14 1.27 13.56
C GLY A 200 4.60 1.18 13.51
N ARG A 201 4.03 1.72 12.41
CA ARG A 201 2.59 1.68 12.12
C ARG A 201 2.28 0.59 11.10
N SER A 202 2.69 -0.64 11.39
CA SER A 202 2.41 -1.77 10.53
C SER A 202 0.93 -2.16 10.56
N ASP A 203 0.49 -2.78 9.48
CA ASP A 203 -0.78 -3.49 9.45
C ASP A 203 -0.59 -4.89 10.07
N LEU A 204 -1.67 -5.47 10.60
CA LEU A 204 -1.65 -6.75 11.31
C LEU A 204 -1.15 -7.91 10.42
N TYR A 205 -1.47 -7.89 9.12
CA TYR A 205 -1.05 -8.92 8.17
C TYR A 205 0.48 -9.13 8.09
N VAL A 206 1.30 -8.14 8.51
CA VAL A 206 2.77 -8.29 8.58
C VAL A 206 3.16 -9.42 9.52
N GLY A 207 2.49 -9.53 10.67
CA GLY A 207 2.68 -10.65 11.60
C GLY A 207 2.24 -11.99 11.01
N PHE A 208 1.14 -12.00 10.22
CA PHE A 208 0.69 -13.20 9.52
C PHE A 208 1.71 -13.70 8.51
N TYR A 209 2.34 -12.78 7.74
CA TYR A 209 3.47 -13.14 6.88
C TYR A 209 4.64 -13.73 7.67
N GLU A 210 5.11 -13.03 8.72
CA GLU A 210 6.24 -13.51 9.51
C GLU A 210 5.99 -14.90 10.07
N ARG A 211 4.85 -15.08 10.74
CA ARG A 211 4.53 -16.35 11.36
C ARG A 211 4.31 -17.46 10.33
N GLY A 212 3.58 -17.16 9.25
CA GLY A 212 3.39 -18.11 8.16
C GLY A 212 4.71 -18.57 7.55
N LEU A 213 5.59 -17.63 7.22
CA LEU A 213 6.91 -17.95 6.64
C LEU A 213 7.75 -18.81 7.59
N ARG A 214 7.82 -18.46 8.88
CA ARG A 214 8.61 -19.21 9.87
C ARG A 214 8.10 -20.64 10.08
N SER A 215 6.82 -20.90 9.89
CA SER A 215 6.21 -22.22 10.04
C SER A 215 6.50 -23.17 8.86
N LEU A 216 6.88 -22.64 7.69
CA LEU A 216 7.10 -23.44 6.49
C LEU A 216 8.26 -24.42 6.66
N LYS A 217 8.08 -25.63 6.15
CA LYS A 217 9.20 -26.56 5.91
C LYS A 217 10.03 -26.11 4.69
N PRO A 218 11.27 -26.58 4.51
CA PRO A 218 12.02 -26.33 3.28
C PRO A 218 11.19 -26.74 2.04
N GLY A 219 11.09 -25.84 1.05
CA GLY A 219 10.24 -25.98 -0.13
C GLY A 219 8.76 -25.68 0.08
N GLY A 220 8.30 -25.46 1.31
CA GLY A 220 6.93 -25.03 1.61
C GLY A 220 6.65 -23.62 1.10
N ALA A 221 5.38 -23.32 0.85
CA ALA A 221 4.93 -22.06 0.25
C ALA A 221 3.94 -21.30 1.14
N LEU A 222 3.96 -19.96 1.05
CA LEU A 222 2.93 -19.06 1.57
C LEU A 222 2.31 -18.34 0.39
N ALA A 223 0.98 -18.34 0.30
CA ALA A 223 0.23 -17.64 -0.73
C ALA A 223 -0.89 -16.81 -0.12
N PHE A 224 -0.71 -15.50 -0.08
CA PHE A 224 -1.67 -14.56 0.46
C PHE A 224 -2.16 -13.57 -0.60
N ILE A 225 -3.43 -13.15 -0.48
CA ILE A 225 -3.91 -11.92 -1.07
C ILE A 225 -4.02 -10.89 0.04
N CYS A 226 -3.30 -9.77 -0.09
CA CYS A 226 -3.44 -8.65 0.84
C CYS A 226 -2.92 -7.36 0.21
N ALA A 227 -3.07 -6.23 0.93
CA ALA A 227 -2.53 -4.96 0.48
C ALA A 227 -1.00 -5.03 0.32
N ASP A 228 -0.50 -4.57 -0.84
CA ASP A 228 0.92 -4.61 -1.21
C ASP A 228 1.79 -3.53 -0.52
N ARG A 229 1.21 -2.73 0.38
CA ARG A 229 1.89 -1.60 1.04
C ARG A 229 3.15 -2.02 1.80
N TRP A 230 3.20 -3.24 2.33
CA TRP A 230 4.39 -3.74 3.03
C TRP A 230 5.63 -3.82 2.12
N MET A 231 5.45 -3.97 0.80
CA MET A 231 6.56 -3.97 -0.16
C MET A 231 7.22 -2.58 -0.26
N ARG A 232 6.47 -1.50 -0.06
CA ARG A 232 6.91 -0.12 -0.29
C ARG A 232 7.13 0.69 0.98
N ASN A 233 6.28 0.49 2.00
CA ASN A 233 6.32 1.29 3.22
C ASN A 233 7.50 0.93 4.13
N GLN A 234 7.91 1.90 4.94
CA GLN A 234 9.03 1.74 5.88
C GLN A 234 8.76 0.64 6.92
N TYR A 235 7.51 0.49 7.37
CA TYR A 235 7.16 -0.55 8.34
C TYR A 235 7.37 -1.98 7.82
N GLY A 236 7.34 -2.19 6.50
CA GLY A 236 7.59 -3.49 5.87
C GLY A 236 9.07 -3.89 5.78
N ARG A 237 10.00 -3.01 6.19
CA ARG A 237 11.45 -3.23 6.05
C ARG A 237 11.90 -4.56 6.63
N GLN A 238 11.55 -4.83 7.89
CA GLN A 238 11.98 -6.06 8.57
C GLN A 238 11.35 -7.32 7.97
N LEU A 239 10.12 -7.22 7.44
CA LEU A 239 9.50 -8.33 6.72
C LEU A 239 10.24 -8.61 5.40
N ARG A 240 10.62 -7.58 4.64
CA ARG A 240 11.42 -7.74 3.41
C ARG A 240 12.79 -8.33 3.72
N GLU A 241 13.47 -7.87 4.77
CA GLU A 241 14.74 -8.44 5.25
C GLU A 241 14.59 -9.93 5.61
N LEU A 242 13.50 -10.31 6.29
CA LEU A 242 13.18 -11.70 6.60
C LEU A 242 13.01 -12.54 5.33
N ILE A 243 12.27 -12.02 4.34
CA ILE A 243 12.03 -12.72 3.07
C ILE A 243 13.36 -12.94 2.34
N VAL A 244 14.14 -11.89 2.13
CA VAL A 244 15.44 -11.97 1.43
C VAL A 244 16.41 -12.93 2.12
N ALA A 245 16.36 -13.02 3.45
CA ALA A 245 17.27 -13.87 4.21
C ALA A 245 17.01 -15.38 4.06
N GLY A 246 15.81 -15.82 3.67
CA GLY A 246 15.52 -17.26 3.68
C GLY A 246 14.37 -17.73 2.81
N TYR A 247 13.80 -16.84 2.00
CA TYR A 247 12.64 -17.17 1.17
C TYR A 247 12.77 -16.56 -0.22
N SER A 248 12.14 -17.20 -1.22
CA SER A 248 11.97 -16.64 -2.57
C SER A 248 10.60 -15.98 -2.73
N VAL A 249 10.54 -14.96 -3.57
CA VAL A 249 9.29 -14.47 -4.16
C VAL A 249 9.11 -15.21 -5.49
N ASP A 250 8.19 -16.17 -5.52
CA ASP A 250 7.94 -17.00 -6.70
C ASP A 250 6.99 -16.31 -7.68
N VAL A 251 5.89 -15.75 -7.15
CA VAL A 251 4.84 -15.09 -7.95
C VAL A 251 4.32 -13.85 -7.23
N THR A 252 4.13 -12.78 -7.98
CA THR A 252 3.38 -11.60 -7.55
C THR A 252 2.37 -11.22 -8.62
N VAL A 253 1.09 -11.13 -8.25
CA VAL A 253 0.02 -10.67 -9.15
C VAL A 253 -0.61 -9.42 -8.53
N THR A 254 -0.36 -8.26 -9.12
CA THR A 254 -1.01 -7.00 -8.73
C THR A 254 -2.47 -7.03 -9.20
N MET A 255 -3.40 -6.68 -8.31
CA MET A 255 -4.84 -6.73 -8.56
C MET A 255 -5.55 -5.41 -8.21
N HIS A 256 -4.87 -4.28 -8.40
CA HIS A 256 -5.35 -2.97 -7.96
C HIS A 256 -6.67 -2.54 -8.63
N ASP A 257 -6.88 -2.94 -9.87
CA ASP A 257 -8.04 -2.58 -10.68
C ASP A 257 -8.99 -3.77 -10.91
N VAL A 258 -8.73 -4.92 -10.26
CA VAL A 258 -9.52 -6.15 -10.36
C VAL A 258 -10.54 -6.20 -9.22
N ASP A 259 -11.74 -6.66 -9.52
CA ASP A 259 -12.79 -6.90 -8.55
C ASP A 259 -12.56 -8.25 -7.83
N ALA A 260 -11.57 -8.26 -6.91
CA ALA A 260 -11.10 -9.44 -6.22
C ALA A 260 -11.95 -9.84 -5.00
N PHE A 261 -12.77 -8.92 -4.48
CA PHE A 261 -13.54 -9.09 -3.26
C PHE A 261 -15.04 -8.95 -3.51
N GLU A 262 -15.85 -9.48 -2.62
CA GLU A 262 -17.31 -9.37 -2.72
C GLU A 262 -17.79 -7.95 -2.44
N GLU A 263 -17.04 -7.21 -1.62
CA GLU A 263 -17.29 -5.82 -1.31
C GLU A 263 -16.15 -4.91 -1.79
N GLN A 264 -16.46 -3.64 -2.03
CA GLN A 264 -15.47 -2.66 -2.48
C GLN A 264 -14.52 -2.29 -1.33
N VAL A 265 -13.28 -2.73 -1.40
CA VAL A 265 -12.24 -2.49 -0.38
C VAL A 265 -11.35 -1.33 -0.79
N SER A 266 -11.03 -0.43 0.14
CA SER A 266 -10.07 0.66 -0.08
C SER A 266 -8.60 0.18 0.04
N ALA A 267 -8.31 -1.01 -0.43
CA ALA A 267 -6.97 -1.59 -0.46
C ALA A 267 -6.50 -1.77 -1.91
N TYR A 268 -5.20 -1.80 -2.09
CA TYR A 268 -4.54 -2.16 -3.35
C TYR A 268 -4.00 -3.59 -3.18
N PRO A 269 -4.81 -4.62 -3.50
CA PRO A 269 -4.45 -6.00 -3.24
C PRO A 269 -3.41 -6.51 -4.23
N ALA A 270 -2.57 -7.43 -3.75
CA ALA A 270 -1.74 -8.27 -4.57
C ALA A 270 -1.75 -9.70 -4.03
N ILE A 271 -1.75 -10.67 -4.93
CA ILE A 271 -1.44 -12.06 -4.59
C ILE A 271 0.08 -12.19 -4.56
N THR A 272 0.62 -12.74 -3.48
CA THR A 272 2.04 -13.06 -3.37
C THR A 272 2.22 -14.52 -3.01
N VAL A 273 3.05 -15.22 -3.77
CA VAL A 273 3.51 -16.59 -3.46
C VAL A 273 4.97 -16.54 -3.08
N LEU A 274 5.25 -16.85 -1.82
CA LEU A 274 6.59 -16.90 -1.25
C LEU A 274 6.94 -18.35 -0.93
N ARG A 275 8.21 -18.75 -1.11
CA ARG A 275 8.63 -20.12 -0.83
C ARG A 275 9.85 -20.15 0.08
N ARG A 276 9.93 -21.10 1.00
CA ARG A 276 11.15 -21.33 1.78
C ARG A 276 12.21 -22.02 0.92
N ALA A 277 12.87 -21.23 0.10
CA ALA A 277 13.91 -21.63 -0.86
C ALA A 277 14.81 -20.42 -1.17
N PRO A 278 16.01 -20.63 -1.74
CA PRO A 278 16.80 -19.54 -2.31
C PRO A 278 16.03 -18.82 -3.42
N GLN A 279 16.27 -17.50 -3.55
CA GLN A 279 15.66 -16.71 -4.60
C GLN A 279 16.12 -17.19 -5.98
N GLY A 280 15.16 -17.44 -6.85
CA GLY A 280 15.30 -17.72 -8.27
C GLY A 280 14.58 -16.70 -9.13
N ALA A 281 14.18 -17.10 -10.34
CA ALA A 281 13.31 -16.27 -11.17
C ALA A 281 11.95 -16.05 -10.52
N ALA A 282 11.42 -14.82 -10.61
CA ALA A 282 10.13 -14.42 -10.07
C ALA A 282 9.13 -14.15 -11.20
N VAL A 283 7.91 -14.66 -11.10
CA VAL A 283 6.81 -14.29 -11.99
C VAL A 283 6.16 -13.02 -11.48
N VAL A 284 6.02 -12.04 -12.35
CA VAL A 284 5.28 -10.81 -12.05
C VAL A 284 4.14 -10.67 -13.05
N ALA A 285 2.94 -10.44 -12.53
CA ALA A 285 1.78 -10.10 -13.33
C ALA A 285 1.11 -8.83 -12.78
N ASP A 286 0.63 -7.99 -13.70
CA ASP A 286 -0.18 -6.81 -13.40
C ASP A 286 -1.55 -7.00 -14.04
N ALA A 287 -2.54 -7.40 -13.24
CA ALA A 287 -3.90 -7.64 -13.69
C ALA A 287 -4.66 -6.32 -13.75
N ARG A 288 -5.28 -6.06 -14.91
CA ARG A 288 -6.00 -4.82 -15.23
C ARG A 288 -7.51 -5.00 -15.00
N ARG A 289 -8.27 -3.94 -15.10
CA ARG A 289 -9.74 -3.95 -14.91
C ARG A 289 -10.49 -5.01 -15.73
N GLY A 290 -9.98 -5.37 -16.91
CA GLY A 290 -10.55 -6.39 -17.78
C GLY A 290 -10.24 -7.84 -17.37
N PHE A 291 -9.40 -8.07 -16.36
CA PHE A 291 -9.05 -9.40 -15.88
C PHE A 291 -10.18 -10.00 -15.04
N THR A 292 -10.66 -11.17 -15.42
CA THR A 292 -11.83 -11.84 -14.84
C THR A 292 -11.59 -13.33 -14.63
N ALA A 293 -12.54 -14.04 -14.04
CA ALA A 293 -12.43 -15.48 -13.77
C ALA A 293 -12.05 -16.35 -15.00
N PRO A 294 -12.59 -16.11 -16.23
CA PRO A 294 -12.17 -16.84 -17.42
C PRO A 294 -10.70 -16.66 -17.82
N ASP A 295 -10.01 -15.60 -17.34
CA ASP A 295 -8.62 -15.33 -17.69
C ASP A 295 -7.62 -16.04 -16.77
N ALA A 296 -8.08 -16.50 -15.60
CA ALA A 296 -7.23 -17.14 -14.59
C ALA A 296 -6.55 -18.43 -15.11
N PRO A 297 -7.23 -19.35 -15.85
CA PRO A 297 -6.58 -20.53 -16.42
C PRO A 297 -5.43 -20.21 -17.37
N GLU A 298 -5.58 -19.19 -18.22
CA GLU A 298 -4.55 -18.77 -19.16
C GLU A 298 -3.31 -18.21 -18.46
N LEU A 299 -3.53 -17.44 -17.39
CA LEU A 299 -2.44 -16.97 -16.52
C LEU A 299 -1.73 -18.13 -15.84
N LEU A 300 -2.46 -19.13 -15.33
CA LEU A 300 -1.88 -20.33 -14.70
C LEU A 300 -1.06 -21.17 -15.67
N GLU A 301 -1.54 -21.38 -16.90
CA GLU A 301 -0.82 -22.06 -17.97
C GLU A 301 0.50 -21.33 -18.26
N TRP A 302 0.45 -20.00 -18.39
CA TRP A 302 1.65 -19.19 -18.59
C TRP A 302 2.66 -19.35 -17.42
N VAL A 303 2.19 -19.34 -16.17
CA VAL A 303 3.05 -19.52 -14.99
C VAL A 303 3.69 -20.89 -14.96
N ALA A 304 2.97 -21.94 -15.34
CA ALA A 304 3.42 -23.32 -15.36
C ALA A 304 4.48 -23.58 -16.43
N ASP A 305 4.34 -22.96 -17.61
CA ASP A 305 5.30 -23.08 -18.70
C ASP A 305 6.49 -22.13 -18.50
N ARG A 306 7.65 -22.70 -18.14
CA ARG A 306 8.88 -21.95 -17.87
C ARG A 306 9.48 -21.24 -19.08
N GLU A 307 9.12 -21.67 -20.29
CA GLU A 307 9.57 -21.10 -21.57
C GLU A 307 8.64 -20.02 -22.10
N SER A 308 7.55 -19.73 -21.41
CA SER A 308 6.60 -18.70 -21.78
C SER A 308 7.26 -17.33 -21.92
N ARG A 309 7.02 -16.67 -23.06
CA ARG A 309 7.53 -15.33 -23.33
C ARG A 309 6.69 -14.26 -22.64
N PRO A 310 7.28 -13.10 -22.28
CA PRO A 310 6.53 -11.96 -21.77
C PRO A 310 5.31 -11.63 -22.65
N ARG A 311 4.19 -11.36 -21.99
CA ARG A 311 2.92 -11.04 -22.65
C ARG A 311 2.32 -9.80 -22.02
N ALA A 312 1.73 -8.95 -22.85
CA ALA A 312 0.93 -7.80 -22.44
C ALA A 312 -0.28 -7.66 -23.33
N ASP A 313 -1.47 -7.53 -22.74
CA ASP A 313 -2.72 -7.21 -23.42
C ASP A 313 -3.57 -6.25 -22.57
N ASP A 314 -4.83 -6.03 -22.90
CA ASP A 314 -5.76 -5.16 -22.18
C ASP A 314 -6.23 -5.74 -20.83
N ARG A 315 -6.07 -7.05 -20.61
CA ARG A 315 -6.48 -7.78 -19.40
C ARG A 315 -5.35 -7.88 -18.37
N TYR A 316 -4.12 -8.21 -18.81
CA TYR A 316 -2.96 -8.30 -17.91
C TYR A 316 -1.64 -8.20 -18.67
N GLU A 317 -0.60 -7.86 -17.93
CA GLU A 317 0.78 -7.98 -18.37
C GLU A 317 1.51 -8.97 -17.45
N ILE A 318 2.28 -9.91 -18.03
CA ILE A 318 3.01 -10.93 -17.30
C ILE A 318 4.41 -11.15 -17.87
N ALA A 319 5.40 -11.25 -16.98
CA ALA A 319 6.76 -11.63 -17.36
C ALA A 319 7.46 -12.36 -16.20
N ARG A 320 8.58 -12.96 -16.52
CA ARG A 320 9.48 -13.62 -15.58
C ARG A 320 10.72 -12.74 -15.41
N LEU A 321 10.91 -12.21 -14.19
CA LEU A 321 12.13 -11.52 -13.83
C LEU A 321 13.22 -12.55 -13.48
N PRO A 322 14.49 -12.29 -13.79
CA PRO A 322 15.58 -13.22 -13.46
C PRO A 322 15.75 -13.43 -11.95
N HIS A 323 15.44 -12.43 -11.15
CA HIS A 323 15.44 -12.44 -9.68
C HIS A 323 14.43 -11.44 -9.14
N TRP A 324 14.14 -11.52 -7.84
CA TRP A 324 13.38 -10.48 -7.12
C TRP A 324 14.34 -9.45 -6.48
N PHE A 325 13.81 -8.33 -6.03
CA PHE A 325 14.56 -7.23 -5.43
C PHE A 325 15.16 -7.60 -4.08
N ASP A 326 16.41 -7.19 -3.86
CA ASP A 326 17.16 -7.45 -2.64
C ASP A 326 16.93 -6.43 -1.53
N GLY A 327 17.29 -6.84 -0.30
CA GLY A 327 17.38 -5.99 0.88
C GLY A 327 16.05 -5.57 1.48
N GLY A 328 16.16 -4.85 2.58
CA GLY A 328 15.01 -4.32 3.34
C GLY A 328 14.47 -2.98 2.83
N ASP A 329 15.09 -2.38 1.84
CA ASP A 329 14.60 -1.14 1.22
C ASP A 329 13.28 -1.39 0.47
N SER A 330 12.56 -0.29 0.16
CA SER A 330 11.28 -0.38 -0.57
C SER A 330 11.46 -1.12 -1.90
N TRP A 331 10.67 -2.15 -2.12
CA TRP A 331 10.58 -2.83 -3.39
C TRP A 331 9.63 -2.09 -4.32
N PRO A 332 9.96 -1.95 -5.61
CA PRO A 332 9.03 -1.36 -6.57
C PRO A 332 7.85 -2.29 -6.82
N ALA A 333 6.72 -1.72 -7.23
CA ALA A 333 5.55 -2.46 -7.67
C ALA A 333 5.03 -1.87 -8.99
N GLY A 334 4.39 -2.68 -9.78
CA GLY A 334 3.82 -2.28 -11.07
C GLY A 334 3.90 -3.39 -12.10
N SER A 335 3.65 -3.01 -13.36
CA SER A 335 3.75 -3.95 -14.48
C SER A 335 5.18 -4.47 -14.66
N PRO A 336 5.34 -5.69 -15.20
CA PRO A 336 6.65 -6.27 -15.50
C PRO A 336 7.56 -5.34 -16.31
N SER A 337 7.05 -4.69 -17.34
CA SER A 337 7.81 -3.74 -18.17
C SER A 337 8.30 -2.53 -17.36
N ARG A 338 7.48 -2.02 -16.43
CA ARG A 338 7.88 -0.96 -15.52
C ARG A 338 8.98 -1.40 -14.57
N LEU A 339 8.87 -2.60 -13.99
CA LEU A 339 9.87 -3.13 -13.07
C LEU A 339 11.21 -3.33 -13.76
N ALA A 340 11.22 -3.91 -14.96
CA ALA A 340 12.42 -4.09 -15.77
C ALA A 340 13.08 -2.73 -16.12
N LEU A 341 12.28 -1.72 -16.46
CA LEU A 341 12.79 -0.38 -16.72
C LEU A 341 13.40 0.25 -15.46
N ILE A 342 12.73 0.15 -14.31
CA ILE A 342 13.25 0.70 -13.05
C ILE A 342 14.57 0.03 -12.67
N GLU A 343 14.71 -1.27 -12.90
CA GLU A 343 15.96 -2.02 -12.67
C GLU A 343 17.07 -1.52 -13.60
N ASP A 344 16.83 -1.47 -14.92
CA ASP A 344 17.79 -0.93 -15.89
C ASP A 344 18.27 0.48 -15.52
N LEU A 345 17.34 1.36 -15.16
CA LEU A 345 17.67 2.71 -14.77
C LEU A 345 18.41 2.79 -13.43
N ASN A 346 18.11 1.88 -12.49
CA ASN A 346 18.84 1.79 -11.21
C ASN A 346 20.31 1.43 -11.42
N ASP A 347 20.60 0.56 -12.39
CA ASP A 347 21.96 0.09 -12.67
C ASP A 347 22.77 1.14 -13.43
N ARG A 348 22.14 1.90 -14.33
CA ARG A 348 22.81 2.83 -15.23
C ARG A 348 23.00 4.22 -14.66
N PHE A 349 22.15 4.68 -13.75
CA PHE A 349 22.13 6.06 -13.33
C PHE A 349 22.19 6.23 -11.80
N PRO A 350 22.88 7.28 -11.31
CA PRO A 350 22.90 7.59 -9.88
C PRO A 350 21.53 8.07 -9.38
N PRO A 351 21.27 7.95 -8.06
CA PRO A 351 20.06 8.48 -7.46
C PRO A 351 20.02 10.02 -7.52
N LEU A 352 18.82 10.59 -7.52
CA LEU A 352 18.59 12.03 -7.50
C LEU A 352 19.28 12.72 -6.31
N GLN A 353 19.21 12.13 -5.12
CA GLN A 353 19.99 12.62 -3.97
C GLN A 353 21.41 12.06 -4.07
N ASP A 354 22.34 12.92 -4.41
CA ASP A 354 23.74 12.56 -4.65
C ASP A 354 24.68 13.63 -4.08
N ALA A 355 25.59 13.19 -3.21
CA ALA A 355 26.61 14.04 -2.63
C ALA A 355 27.57 14.64 -3.66
N ALA A 356 27.86 13.91 -4.76
CA ALA A 356 28.77 14.38 -5.82
C ALA A 356 28.21 15.61 -6.57
N THR A 357 26.90 15.73 -6.69
CA THR A 357 26.22 16.88 -7.29
C THR A 357 25.74 17.90 -6.26
N GLY A 358 25.94 17.62 -4.97
CA GLY A 358 25.38 18.42 -3.87
C GLY A 358 23.85 18.44 -3.88
N THR A 359 23.22 17.45 -4.51
CA THR A 359 21.76 17.37 -4.61
C THR A 359 21.16 16.76 -3.36
N ARG A 360 20.24 17.47 -2.73
CA ARG A 360 19.55 17.06 -1.51
C ARG A 360 18.05 17.20 -1.66
N VAL A 361 17.33 16.16 -1.25
CA VAL A 361 15.85 16.13 -1.17
C VAL A 361 15.44 16.29 0.29
N GLY A 362 14.66 17.32 0.59
CA GLY A 362 14.18 17.63 1.93
C GLY A 362 12.67 17.83 1.99
N ILE A 363 12.19 18.09 3.20
CA ILE A 363 10.78 18.45 3.48
C ILE A 363 10.77 19.83 4.12
N GLY A 364 9.72 20.60 3.88
CA GLY A 364 9.50 21.89 4.52
C GLY A 364 9.20 21.76 6.01
N VAL A 365 9.06 22.90 6.69
CA VAL A 365 8.95 22.96 8.15
C VAL A 365 7.60 22.46 8.65
N ALA A 366 7.61 21.48 9.56
CA ALA A 366 6.46 21.11 10.37
C ALA A 366 6.45 21.95 11.67
N THR A 367 5.39 22.69 11.86
CA THR A 367 5.27 23.61 13.00
C THR A 367 4.66 22.94 14.23
N GLY A 368 3.70 22.02 14.02
CA GLY A 368 2.90 21.39 15.06
C GLY A 368 1.81 22.32 15.64
N ALA A 369 1.67 23.53 15.11
CA ALA A 369 0.57 24.46 15.39
C ALA A 369 0.50 25.54 14.29
N ASP A 370 0.10 25.13 13.09
CA ASP A 370 0.05 26.02 11.92
C ASP A 370 -0.79 27.29 12.17
N SER A 371 -1.87 27.18 12.92
CA SER A 371 -2.70 28.34 13.31
C SER A 371 -1.98 29.40 14.15
N VAL A 372 -0.83 29.05 14.73
CA VAL A 372 0.01 29.98 15.51
C VAL A 372 1.24 30.42 14.71
N PHE A 373 1.92 29.47 14.06
CA PHE A 373 3.19 29.77 13.39
C PHE A 373 3.02 30.31 11.97
N ILE A 374 1.84 30.13 11.34
CA ILE A 374 1.61 30.59 9.97
C ILE A 374 0.65 31.78 10.00
N THR A 375 1.07 32.89 9.41
CA THR A 375 0.32 34.15 9.41
C THR A 375 0.47 34.91 8.09
N THR A 376 -0.45 35.79 7.76
CA THR A 376 -0.30 36.78 6.70
C THR A 376 0.26 38.10 7.21
N GLY A 377 0.46 38.21 8.53
CA GLY A 377 1.07 39.34 9.20
C GLY A 377 0.96 39.18 10.72
N ALA A 378 2.04 39.50 11.42
CA ALA A 378 2.09 39.51 12.88
C ALA A 378 3.01 40.64 13.35
N ASP A 379 2.66 41.25 14.50
CA ASP A 379 3.53 42.22 15.16
C ASP A 379 4.63 41.49 15.94
N VAL A 380 5.72 41.23 15.24
CA VAL A 380 6.96 40.62 15.75
C VAL A 380 8.16 41.37 15.15
N GLU A 381 9.35 41.10 15.66
CA GLU A 381 10.58 41.68 15.11
C GLU A 381 10.77 41.27 13.64
N PRO A 382 11.26 42.18 12.74
CA PRO A 382 11.29 41.94 11.28
C PRO A 382 12.01 40.66 10.86
N GLY A 383 13.08 40.28 11.54
CA GLY A 383 13.81 39.04 11.26
C GLY A 383 13.11 37.75 11.66
N GLN A 384 11.97 37.84 12.33
CA GLN A 384 11.20 36.67 12.82
C GLN A 384 10.00 36.30 11.93
N LEU A 385 9.82 36.99 10.82
CA LEU A 385 8.86 36.62 9.77
C LEU A 385 9.61 36.13 8.55
N LEU A 386 9.62 34.81 8.34
CA LEU A 386 10.19 34.22 7.14
C LEU A 386 9.09 34.03 6.09
N PRO A 387 9.25 34.55 4.85
CA PRO A 387 8.30 34.26 3.78
C PRO A 387 8.16 32.76 3.59
N LEU A 388 6.91 32.25 3.63
CA LEU A 388 6.60 30.83 3.60
C LEU A 388 5.86 30.49 2.31
N SER A 389 6.38 29.52 1.55
CA SER A 389 5.65 28.96 0.42
C SER A 389 4.72 27.85 0.87
N MET A 390 3.47 27.94 0.41
CA MET A 390 2.39 26.99 0.67
C MET A 390 2.06 26.17 -0.57
N VAL A 391 1.39 25.02 -0.42
CA VAL A 391 0.95 24.20 -1.56
C VAL A 391 0.15 25.00 -2.58
N ARG A 392 -0.72 25.90 -2.12
CA ARG A 392 -1.53 26.78 -3.00
C ARG A 392 -0.68 27.67 -3.92
N ASP A 393 0.52 28.02 -3.50
CA ASP A 393 1.42 28.90 -4.24
C ASP A 393 2.06 28.19 -5.44
N THR A 394 1.97 26.85 -5.48
CA THR A 394 2.59 25.99 -6.51
C THR A 394 1.59 25.42 -7.51
N THR A 395 0.30 25.70 -7.38
CA THR A 395 -0.77 25.02 -8.14
C THR A 395 -0.70 25.27 -9.65
N SER A 396 -0.30 26.47 -10.07
CA SER A 396 -0.17 26.86 -11.48
C SER A 396 1.08 26.32 -12.19
N GLY A 397 2.01 25.68 -11.45
CA GLY A 397 3.33 25.29 -11.99
C GLY A 397 4.38 26.40 -11.96
N THR A 398 3.96 27.62 -11.61
CA THR A 398 4.83 28.77 -11.31
C THR A 398 4.58 29.19 -9.89
N LEU A 399 5.62 29.54 -9.15
CA LEU A 399 5.47 29.98 -7.76
C LEU A 399 4.79 31.35 -7.72
N ARG A 400 3.64 31.39 -7.04
CA ARG A 400 2.87 32.63 -6.81
C ARG A 400 2.59 32.76 -5.32
N TRP A 401 3.42 33.53 -4.64
CA TRP A 401 3.34 33.67 -3.20
C TRP A 401 2.03 34.32 -2.74
N SER A 402 1.38 33.69 -1.78
CA SER A 402 0.08 34.10 -1.22
C SER A 402 0.19 34.96 0.04
N GLY A 403 1.37 35.51 0.34
CA GLY A 403 1.58 36.44 1.46
C GLY A 403 1.67 35.78 2.83
N HIS A 404 2.00 34.47 2.89
CA HIS A 404 2.15 33.76 4.17
C HIS A 404 3.58 33.84 4.70
N TYR A 405 3.69 33.95 6.01
CA TYR A 405 4.94 33.97 6.75
C TYR A 405 4.95 32.89 7.82
N LEU A 406 6.12 32.35 8.09
CA LEU A 406 6.43 31.58 9.29
C LEU A 406 6.84 32.55 10.40
N VAL A 407 6.14 32.57 11.52
CA VAL A 407 6.63 33.19 12.76
C VAL A 407 7.73 32.28 13.31
N ASN A 408 8.98 32.68 13.08
CA ASN A 408 10.14 31.82 13.24
C ASN A 408 10.77 31.96 14.63
N PRO A 409 10.88 30.87 15.43
CA PRO A 409 11.52 30.90 16.73
C PRO A 409 13.03 30.62 16.69
N TRP A 410 13.64 30.50 15.50
CA TRP A 410 15.03 30.11 15.34
C TRP A 410 15.89 31.30 14.81
N ASN A 411 17.14 31.38 15.27
CA ASN A 411 18.11 32.32 14.71
C ASN A 411 18.86 31.71 13.50
N ALA A 412 19.75 32.47 12.88
CA ALA A 412 20.54 32.04 11.73
C ALA A 412 21.45 30.83 12.04
N ASP A 413 21.92 30.70 13.27
CA ASP A 413 22.75 29.58 13.72
C ASP A 413 21.91 28.33 14.01
N GLY A 414 20.57 28.45 13.85
CA GLY A 414 19.61 27.38 14.10
C GLY A 414 19.49 27.03 15.58
N GLN A 415 19.72 27.98 16.48
CA GLN A 415 19.38 27.91 17.89
C GLN A 415 18.04 28.63 18.11
N LEU A 416 17.30 28.22 19.15
CA LEU A 416 16.12 28.96 19.55
C LEU A 416 16.50 30.37 20.01
N VAL A 417 15.73 31.36 19.58
CA VAL A 417 15.93 32.74 19.99
C VAL A 417 15.67 32.92 21.48
N ASN A 418 16.39 33.84 22.11
CA ASN A 418 16.04 34.29 23.46
C ASN A 418 14.84 35.25 23.37
N LEU A 419 13.71 34.84 23.91
CA LEU A 419 12.47 35.63 23.90
C LEU A 419 12.60 36.95 24.67
N ASP A 420 13.47 37.03 25.68
CA ASP A 420 13.69 38.26 26.46
C ASP A 420 14.35 39.36 25.63
N ALA A 421 15.08 38.96 24.57
CA ALA A 421 15.65 39.89 23.61
C ALA A 421 14.70 40.32 22.48
N LEU A 422 13.53 39.70 22.38
CA LEU A 422 12.55 39.89 21.30
C LEU A 422 11.14 40.10 21.91
N PRO A 423 10.87 41.28 22.47
CA PRO A 423 9.66 41.51 23.27
C PRO A 423 8.36 41.37 22.49
N ARG A 424 8.33 41.71 21.19
CA ARG A 424 7.12 41.54 20.36
C ARG A 424 6.86 40.07 20.07
N LEU A 425 7.89 39.29 19.72
CA LEU A 425 7.78 37.85 19.53
C LEU A 425 7.40 37.14 20.85
N GLN A 426 7.98 37.57 21.97
CA GLN A 426 7.61 37.06 23.29
C GLN A 426 6.12 37.29 23.58
N ALA A 427 5.64 38.51 23.38
CA ALA A 427 4.22 38.84 23.57
C ALA A 427 3.32 38.02 22.63
N TYR A 428 3.74 37.83 21.38
CA TYR A 428 3.03 37.00 20.42
C TYR A 428 2.89 35.54 20.92
N TYR A 429 3.99 34.90 21.29
CA TYR A 429 3.94 33.52 21.77
C TYR A 429 3.23 33.38 23.11
N GLN A 430 3.32 34.35 24.01
CA GLN A 430 2.60 34.32 25.29
C GLN A 430 1.10 34.33 25.09
N ARG A 431 0.57 35.10 24.12
CA ARG A 431 -0.86 35.05 23.74
C ARG A 431 -1.33 33.67 23.31
N HIS A 432 -0.43 32.87 22.72
CA HIS A 432 -0.71 31.51 22.23
C HIS A 432 -0.16 30.40 23.15
N ALA A 433 0.34 30.74 24.34
CA ALA A 433 1.06 29.82 25.22
C ALA A 433 0.24 28.57 25.59
N ALA A 434 -1.06 28.70 25.82
CA ALA A 434 -1.91 27.56 26.16
C ALA A 434 -1.97 26.52 25.04
N ALA A 435 -2.03 26.93 23.76
CA ALA A 435 -2.03 26.04 22.61
C ALA A 435 -0.66 25.41 22.40
N LEU A 436 0.41 26.22 22.50
CA LEU A 436 1.77 25.76 22.26
C LEU A 436 2.27 24.76 23.29
N LYS A 437 1.96 24.97 24.59
CA LYS A 437 2.38 24.11 25.71
C LYS A 437 1.69 22.74 25.72
N ARG A 438 0.50 22.60 25.09
CA ARG A 438 -0.21 21.31 24.98
C ARG A 438 0.41 20.35 23.96
N ARG A 439 1.29 20.83 23.07
CA ARG A 439 1.91 20.00 22.02
C ARG A 439 2.90 19.01 22.63
N HIS A 440 2.97 17.82 22.02
CA HIS A 440 3.90 16.77 22.45
C HIS A 440 5.37 17.24 22.50
N VAL A 441 5.79 18.07 21.53
CA VAL A 441 7.14 18.63 21.48
C VAL A 441 7.44 19.54 22.68
N ALA A 442 6.45 20.29 23.17
CA ALA A 442 6.59 21.12 24.36
C ALA A 442 6.63 20.26 25.65
N GLY A 443 5.88 19.17 25.70
CA GLY A 443 5.92 18.22 26.82
C GLY A 443 7.31 17.58 26.99
N LYS A 444 8.01 17.29 25.86
CA LYS A 444 9.39 16.77 25.89
C LYS A 444 10.43 17.80 26.32
N GLN A 445 10.21 19.07 26.00
CA GLN A 445 11.14 20.19 26.28
C GLN A 445 10.35 21.42 26.78
N PRO A 446 9.89 21.44 28.04
CA PRO A 446 9.04 22.50 28.56
C PRO A 446 9.66 23.91 28.51
N ALA A 447 10.98 24.02 28.67
CA ALA A 447 11.71 25.30 28.57
C ALA A 447 11.67 25.90 27.15
N HIS A 448 11.48 25.04 26.14
CA HIS A 448 11.45 25.40 24.72
C HIS A 448 10.05 25.24 24.11
N TRP A 449 9.02 25.52 24.87
CA TRP A 449 7.60 25.31 24.51
C TRP A 449 7.17 26.07 23.24
N TYR A 450 7.88 27.12 22.84
CA TYR A 450 7.60 27.96 21.66
C TYR A 450 8.27 27.47 20.38
N ARG A 451 9.03 26.36 20.41
CA ARG A 451 9.69 25.79 19.21
C ARG A 451 8.69 25.19 18.23
N THR A 452 9.03 25.17 16.94
CA THR A 452 8.40 24.33 15.94
C THR A 452 8.82 22.86 16.12
N ILE A 453 8.13 21.90 15.48
CA ILE A 453 8.58 20.50 15.49
C ILE A 453 9.95 20.41 14.84
N ASP A 454 10.08 20.92 13.61
CA ASP A 454 11.32 20.94 12.88
C ASP A 454 12.12 22.22 13.17
N LYS A 455 13.44 22.11 13.07
CA LYS A 455 14.37 23.23 13.10
C LYS A 455 14.33 23.94 11.74
N VAL A 456 14.45 25.25 11.73
CA VAL A 456 14.52 26.06 10.52
C VAL A 456 15.97 26.30 10.12
N ASP A 457 16.31 25.98 8.89
CA ASP A 457 17.61 26.31 8.25
C ASP A 457 17.42 27.59 7.42
N HIS A 458 17.83 28.72 7.95
CA HIS A 458 17.68 30.03 7.30
C HIS A 458 18.32 30.09 5.91
N SER A 459 19.42 29.34 5.70
CA SER A 459 20.11 29.32 4.40
C SER A 459 19.23 28.80 3.26
N LEU A 460 18.18 28.02 3.59
CA LEU A 460 17.27 27.48 2.60
C LEU A 460 16.36 28.54 1.96
N VAL A 461 16.13 29.67 2.64
CA VAL A 461 15.29 30.77 2.11
C VAL A 461 15.90 31.31 0.82
N GLU A 462 17.18 31.62 0.82
CA GLU A 462 17.88 32.28 -0.31
C GLU A 462 18.28 31.29 -1.42
N ARG A 463 18.31 29.99 -1.12
CA ARG A 463 18.73 28.97 -2.10
C ARG A 463 17.65 28.73 -3.14
N PRO A 464 17.97 28.75 -4.42
CA PRO A 464 17.12 28.25 -5.47
C PRO A 464 16.76 26.77 -5.20
N LYS A 465 15.50 26.39 -5.42
CA LYS A 465 15.01 25.04 -5.15
C LYS A 465 13.81 24.68 -6.01
N LEU A 466 13.64 23.38 -6.29
CA LEU A 466 12.42 22.84 -6.86
C LEU A 466 11.50 22.41 -5.72
N LEU A 467 10.24 22.85 -5.76
CA LEU A 467 9.19 22.51 -4.80
C LEU A 467 8.26 21.45 -5.38
N PHE A 468 7.83 20.51 -4.52
CA PHE A 468 6.90 19.42 -4.86
C PHE A 468 5.78 19.34 -3.84
N PRO A 469 4.52 19.56 -4.23
CA PRO A 469 3.37 19.25 -3.37
C PRO A 469 3.33 17.77 -2.99
N ASP A 470 3.02 17.45 -1.72
CA ASP A 470 2.97 16.07 -1.22
C ASP A 470 1.97 15.20 -2.02
N MET A 471 0.80 15.74 -2.37
CA MET A 471 -0.25 14.99 -3.04
C MET A 471 -0.63 15.60 -4.39
N LYS A 472 -0.46 14.83 -5.47
CA LYS A 472 -0.84 15.18 -6.84
C LYS A 472 -1.08 13.90 -7.66
N ASN A 473 -1.75 14.03 -8.80
CA ASN A 473 -1.93 12.92 -9.74
C ASN A 473 -0.68 12.69 -10.61
N ALA A 474 0.12 13.75 -10.81
CA ALA A 474 1.37 13.71 -11.54
C ALA A 474 2.46 14.51 -10.84
N ILE A 475 3.71 14.15 -11.09
CA ILE A 475 4.87 14.86 -10.58
C ILE A 475 4.84 16.34 -11.04
N HIS A 476 5.00 17.26 -10.11
CA HIS A 476 4.75 18.68 -10.34
C HIS A 476 5.86 19.56 -9.73
N PRO A 477 7.07 19.57 -10.33
CA PRO A 477 8.16 20.42 -9.89
C PRO A 477 7.85 21.89 -10.17
N VAL A 478 8.07 22.77 -9.18
CA VAL A 478 7.90 24.23 -9.29
C VAL A 478 9.18 24.90 -8.81
N LEU A 479 9.74 25.80 -9.61
CA LEU A 479 10.95 26.52 -9.25
C LEU A 479 10.65 27.66 -8.28
N ASP A 480 11.38 27.69 -7.17
CA ASP A 480 11.60 28.84 -6.29
C ASP A 480 13.04 29.33 -6.54
N GLU A 481 13.19 30.49 -7.09
CA GLU A 481 14.51 31.10 -7.39
C GLU A 481 15.23 31.60 -6.14
N GLY A 482 14.62 31.42 -4.98
CA GLY A 482 15.02 31.94 -3.68
C GLY A 482 14.03 32.96 -3.16
N GLY A 483 13.94 33.08 -1.84
CA GLY A 483 13.06 34.01 -1.13
C GLY A 483 12.03 33.38 -0.21
N PHE A 484 11.78 32.07 -0.33
CA PHE A 484 10.74 31.42 0.45
C PHE A 484 11.23 30.18 1.18
N TYR A 485 10.72 29.98 2.40
CA TYR A 485 10.87 28.72 3.13
C TYR A 485 9.68 27.79 2.81
N PRO A 486 9.87 26.48 2.56
CA PRO A 486 8.75 25.60 2.24
C PRO A 486 8.00 25.13 3.50
N HIS A 487 6.67 25.07 3.42
CA HIS A 487 5.79 24.43 4.41
C HIS A 487 5.92 22.89 4.35
N HIS A 488 5.63 22.17 5.44
CA HIS A 488 5.81 20.72 5.53
C HIS A 488 5.01 19.87 4.52
N ASN A 489 4.01 20.46 3.85
CA ASN A 489 3.30 19.82 2.74
C ASN A 489 3.98 20.03 1.38
N LEU A 490 5.16 20.65 1.38
CA LEU A 490 6.06 20.81 0.24
C LEU A 490 7.37 20.09 0.50
N TYR A 491 7.76 19.22 -0.41
CA TYR A 491 9.11 18.70 -0.48
C TYR A 491 9.95 19.61 -1.38
N TYR A 492 11.26 19.60 -1.19
CA TYR A 492 12.14 20.43 -1.98
C TYR A 492 13.40 19.69 -2.43
N ILE A 493 13.96 20.14 -3.55
CA ILE A 493 15.25 19.70 -4.07
C ILE A 493 16.13 20.94 -4.24
N ILE A 494 17.33 20.87 -3.66
CA ILE A 494 18.43 21.81 -3.90
C ILE A 494 19.60 21.08 -4.53
N SER A 495 20.41 21.77 -5.32
CA SER A 495 21.64 21.21 -5.91
C SER A 495 22.73 22.26 -6.01
N ALA A 496 23.99 21.81 -6.00
CA ALA A 496 25.13 22.67 -6.23
C ALA A 496 25.55 22.74 -7.72
N THR A 497 25.21 21.71 -8.50
CA THR A 497 25.68 21.59 -9.90
C THR A 497 24.57 21.60 -10.94
N TRP A 498 23.35 21.21 -10.58
CA TRP A 498 22.24 21.18 -11.51
C TRP A 498 21.70 22.58 -11.81
N ASP A 499 21.53 22.90 -13.10
CA ASP A 499 20.53 23.88 -13.51
C ASP A 499 19.13 23.29 -13.14
N LEU A 500 18.41 23.98 -12.24
CA LEU A 500 17.14 23.50 -11.71
C LEU A 500 16.02 23.48 -12.76
N ARG A 501 16.12 24.24 -13.85
CA ARG A 501 15.15 24.16 -14.95
C ARG A 501 15.37 22.90 -15.78
N VAL A 502 16.63 22.53 -16.01
CA VAL A 502 16.99 21.27 -16.69
C VAL A 502 16.56 20.07 -15.83
N LEU A 503 16.90 20.08 -14.55
CA LEU A 503 16.48 19.04 -13.61
C LEU A 503 14.95 19.00 -13.51
N GLY A 504 14.31 20.16 -13.43
CA GLY A 504 12.84 20.28 -13.42
C GLY A 504 12.19 19.67 -14.67
N GLY A 505 12.80 19.83 -15.84
CA GLY A 505 12.39 19.20 -17.08
C GLY A 505 12.48 17.68 -17.03
N LEU A 506 13.61 17.13 -16.56
CA LEU A 506 13.74 15.67 -16.33
C LEU A 506 12.66 15.15 -15.38
N LEU A 507 12.44 15.86 -14.26
CA LEU A 507 11.46 15.48 -13.24
C LEU A 507 10.01 15.69 -13.68
N LEU A 508 9.74 16.51 -14.69
CA LEU A 508 8.42 16.69 -15.30
C LEU A 508 8.05 15.53 -16.25
N SER A 509 9.02 14.68 -16.60
CA SER A 509 8.86 13.59 -17.56
C SER A 509 8.10 12.38 -17.00
N ARG A 510 7.55 11.55 -17.90
CA ARG A 510 6.96 10.26 -17.56
C ARG A 510 7.99 9.27 -16.99
N VAL A 511 9.28 9.41 -17.31
CA VAL A 511 10.35 8.59 -16.74
C VAL A 511 10.44 8.80 -15.24
N ALA A 512 10.49 10.06 -14.78
CA ALA A 512 10.49 10.38 -13.35
C ALA A 512 9.17 9.98 -12.65
N GLN A 513 8.06 10.16 -13.35
CA GLN A 513 6.74 9.73 -12.87
C GLN A 513 6.70 8.22 -12.62
N ALA A 514 7.29 7.40 -13.48
CA ALA A 514 7.33 5.94 -13.35
C ALA A 514 8.05 5.49 -12.05
N PHE A 515 9.12 6.17 -11.64
CA PHE A 515 9.76 5.91 -10.34
C PHE A 515 8.81 6.17 -9.17
N VAL A 516 8.09 7.30 -9.21
CA VAL A 516 7.15 7.61 -8.12
C VAL A 516 6.02 6.60 -8.12
N GLU A 517 5.48 6.23 -9.27
CA GLU A 517 4.40 5.23 -9.38
C GLU A 517 4.85 3.85 -8.89
N ALA A 518 6.11 3.46 -9.11
CA ALA A 518 6.65 2.18 -8.67
C ALA A 518 6.85 2.11 -7.14
N TYR A 519 7.28 3.21 -6.53
CA TYR A 519 7.64 3.22 -5.10
C TYR A 519 6.60 3.88 -4.18
N ALA A 520 5.78 4.80 -4.69
CA ALA A 520 4.78 5.49 -3.88
C ALA A 520 3.52 4.65 -3.65
N VAL A 521 2.91 4.88 -2.50
CA VAL A 521 1.57 4.32 -2.23
C VAL A 521 0.53 5.19 -2.92
N ARG A 522 -0.33 4.58 -3.71
CA ARG A 522 -1.51 5.24 -4.27
C ARG A 522 -2.56 5.46 -3.18
N MET A 523 -3.16 6.62 -3.20
CA MET A 523 -4.28 6.97 -2.34
C MET A 523 -5.61 6.77 -3.09
N ARG A 524 -6.72 6.70 -2.36
CA ARG A 524 -8.05 6.60 -2.97
C ARG A 524 -8.24 7.71 -4.02
N GLY A 525 -8.71 7.35 -5.21
CA GLY A 525 -8.85 8.27 -6.35
C GLY A 525 -7.60 8.43 -7.21
N GLY A 526 -6.57 7.56 -7.03
CA GLY A 526 -5.39 7.53 -7.91
C GLY A 526 -4.30 8.56 -7.59
N THR A 527 -4.52 9.40 -6.57
CA THR A 527 -3.54 10.41 -6.14
C THR A 527 -2.28 9.75 -5.58
N LEU A 528 -1.12 10.25 -5.98
CA LEU A 528 0.20 9.81 -5.51
C LEU A 528 0.74 10.73 -4.43
N ARG A 529 1.61 10.19 -3.57
CA ARG A 529 2.38 10.97 -2.61
C ARG A 529 3.81 11.15 -3.11
N PHE A 530 4.25 12.42 -3.19
CA PHE A 530 5.60 12.79 -3.66
C PHE A 530 6.57 13.03 -2.50
N GLN A 531 6.57 12.09 -1.53
CA GLN A 531 7.43 12.19 -0.34
C GLN A 531 8.91 12.08 -0.68
N ALA A 532 9.76 12.68 0.16
CA ALA A 532 11.22 12.69 -0.05
C ALA A 532 11.80 11.29 -0.28
N GLN A 533 11.28 10.27 0.41
CA GLN A 533 11.74 8.89 0.26
C GLN A 533 11.53 8.34 -1.16
N TYR A 534 10.45 8.75 -1.86
CA TYR A 534 10.16 8.34 -3.23
C TYR A 534 10.95 9.20 -4.23
N LEU A 535 11.02 10.52 -4.01
CA LEU A 535 11.78 11.41 -4.86
C LEU A 535 13.28 11.03 -4.89
N ARG A 536 13.85 10.59 -3.75
CA ARG A 536 15.24 10.13 -3.67
C ARG A 536 15.52 8.89 -4.51
N ARG A 537 14.50 8.09 -4.83
CA ARG A 537 14.62 6.89 -5.66
C ARG A 537 14.75 7.19 -7.15
N ILE A 538 14.29 8.36 -7.60
CA ILE A 538 14.40 8.74 -8.99
C ILE A 538 15.88 8.70 -9.39
N ARG A 539 16.18 8.08 -10.51
CA ARG A 539 17.51 8.06 -11.11
C ARG A 539 17.62 9.18 -12.11
N VAL A 540 18.76 9.85 -12.14
CA VAL A 540 19.01 10.94 -13.07
C VAL A 540 20.40 10.78 -13.68
N PRO A 541 20.58 11.04 -15.00
CA PRO A 541 21.92 11.09 -15.59
C PRO A 541 22.74 12.21 -14.93
N ARG A 542 24.05 12.14 -15.06
CA ARG A 542 24.89 13.23 -14.58
C ARG A 542 24.69 14.49 -15.43
N PRO A 543 24.70 15.72 -14.85
CA PRO A 543 24.44 16.96 -15.59
C PRO A 543 25.34 17.13 -16.83
N GLU A 544 26.60 16.75 -16.70
CA GLU A 544 27.61 16.84 -17.77
C GLU A 544 27.40 15.85 -18.91
N ALA A 545 26.67 14.76 -18.66
CA ALA A 545 26.37 13.77 -19.70
C ALA A 545 25.22 14.18 -20.63
N ILE A 546 24.50 15.26 -20.29
CA ILE A 546 23.37 15.76 -21.11
C ILE A 546 23.90 16.77 -22.12
N SER A 547 23.59 16.59 -23.41
CA SER A 547 23.98 17.52 -24.46
C SER A 547 23.43 18.93 -24.23
N ALA A 548 24.12 19.94 -24.75
CA ALA A 548 23.67 21.34 -24.64
C ALA A 548 22.27 21.54 -25.26
N ALA A 549 21.99 20.84 -26.35
CA ALA A 549 20.68 20.88 -27.03
C ALA A 549 19.58 20.29 -26.16
N ASP A 550 19.81 19.11 -25.52
CA ASP A 550 18.84 18.48 -24.65
C ASP A 550 18.63 19.26 -23.35
N ARG A 551 19.70 19.89 -22.79
CA ARG A 551 19.57 20.81 -21.65
C ARG A 551 18.65 22.00 -21.98
N ALA A 552 18.85 22.63 -23.13
CA ALA A 552 18.00 23.75 -23.56
C ALA A 552 16.55 23.31 -23.80
N ALA A 553 16.36 22.14 -24.38
CA ALA A 553 15.04 21.57 -24.63
C ALA A 553 14.30 21.21 -23.31
N LEU A 554 14.99 20.61 -22.33
CA LEU A 554 14.44 20.29 -21.01
C LEU A 554 14.04 21.55 -20.24
N ALA A 555 14.91 22.57 -20.21
CA ALA A 555 14.60 23.86 -19.58
C ALA A 555 13.38 24.52 -20.23
N THR A 556 13.31 24.52 -21.56
CA THR A 556 12.16 25.05 -22.30
C THR A 556 10.87 24.29 -22.00
N ALA A 557 10.93 22.95 -21.96
CA ALA A 557 9.78 22.11 -21.62
C ALA A 557 9.31 22.36 -20.17
N PHE A 558 10.25 22.54 -19.25
CA PHE A 558 9.93 22.91 -17.86
C PHE A 558 9.22 24.25 -17.77
N ASP A 559 9.76 25.30 -18.40
CA ASP A 559 9.20 26.66 -18.37
C ASP A 559 7.79 26.70 -19.01
N LYS A 560 7.56 25.92 -20.06
CA LYS A 560 6.25 25.76 -20.74
C LYS A 560 5.31 24.77 -20.05
N ARG A 561 5.77 24.06 -19.02
CA ARG A 561 5.03 22.99 -18.35
C ARG A 561 4.61 21.87 -19.31
N ASP A 562 5.38 21.64 -20.36
CA ASP A 562 5.13 20.65 -21.38
C ASP A 562 5.75 19.30 -20.98
N SER A 563 4.95 18.48 -20.29
CA SER A 563 5.39 17.16 -19.85
C SER A 563 5.62 16.17 -21.00
N ARG A 564 4.96 16.39 -22.16
CA ARG A 564 5.18 15.57 -23.35
C ARG A 564 6.54 15.84 -23.95
N ALA A 565 6.87 17.10 -24.23
CA ALA A 565 8.18 17.48 -24.71
C ALA A 565 9.29 17.08 -23.72
N ALA A 566 9.07 17.28 -22.42
CA ALA A 566 9.98 16.82 -21.38
C ALA A 566 10.22 15.31 -21.43
N THR A 567 9.17 14.51 -21.67
CA THR A 567 9.26 13.07 -21.80
C THR A 567 10.02 12.64 -23.04
N GLU A 568 9.76 13.25 -24.20
CA GLU A 568 10.45 12.95 -25.46
C GLU A 568 11.97 13.18 -25.33
N VAL A 569 12.37 14.27 -24.65
CA VAL A 569 13.79 14.55 -24.40
C VAL A 569 14.35 13.58 -23.36
N ALA A 570 13.61 13.31 -22.28
CA ALA A 570 14.05 12.37 -21.25
C ALA A 570 14.29 10.96 -21.83
N LEU A 571 13.41 10.44 -22.67
CA LEU A 571 13.59 9.14 -23.33
C LEU A 571 14.94 9.07 -24.08
N ARG A 572 15.29 10.11 -24.82
CA ARG A 572 16.60 10.19 -25.52
C ARG A 572 17.77 10.22 -24.54
N VAL A 573 17.66 11.08 -23.52
CA VAL A 573 18.73 11.27 -22.51
C VAL A 573 18.98 9.99 -21.71
N TYR A 574 17.92 9.24 -21.40
CA TYR A 574 18.02 7.96 -20.72
C TYR A 574 18.33 6.78 -21.66
N GLY A 575 18.30 6.99 -23.00
CA GLY A 575 18.49 5.92 -23.99
C GLY A 575 17.40 4.86 -23.91
N ILE A 576 16.13 5.28 -23.82
CA ILE A 576 14.98 4.39 -23.75
C ILE A 576 14.32 4.33 -25.13
N ASP A 577 14.59 3.28 -25.89
CA ASP A 577 14.07 3.10 -27.27
C ASP A 577 12.64 2.58 -27.32
N LYS A 578 12.25 1.80 -26.31
CA LYS A 578 10.92 1.20 -26.19
C LYS A 578 10.25 1.65 -24.91
N PRO A 579 9.56 2.78 -24.92
CA PRO A 579 8.99 3.36 -23.72
C PRO A 579 7.80 2.57 -23.13
N GLY A 580 7.21 1.63 -23.88
CA GLY A 580 6.10 0.81 -23.40
C GLY A 580 5.00 1.66 -22.74
N ASP A 581 4.51 1.22 -21.60
CA ASP A 581 3.47 1.90 -20.79
C ASP A 581 3.88 3.27 -20.23
N LEU A 582 5.11 3.75 -20.45
CA LEU A 582 5.53 5.09 -20.01
C LEU A 582 4.81 6.21 -20.78
N ILE A 583 4.45 5.98 -22.04
CA ILE A 583 3.77 6.97 -22.88
C ILE A 583 2.26 6.89 -22.68
N ASP A 584 1.74 5.68 -22.68
CA ASP A 584 0.32 5.42 -22.45
C ASP A 584 0.13 5.21 -20.95
N GLY A 585 -0.16 6.27 -20.21
CA GLY A 585 -0.57 6.12 -18.80
C GLY A 585 -1.72 5.12 -18.70
N PRO A 586 -2.02 4.53 -17.53
CA PRO A 586 -3.11 3.58 -17.39
C PRO A 586 -4.34 4.12 -18.11
N ALA A 587 -4.88 3.33 -19.03
CA ALA A 587 -5.99 3.69 -19.89
C ALA A 587 -7.22 4.06 -19.02
N GLY A 588 -7.32 5.31 -18.62
CA GLY A 588 -8.36 5.79 -17.70
C GLY A 588 -8.37 7.29 -17.45
N VAL A 589 -7.29 8.00 -17.79
CA VAL A 589 -7.26 9.48 -17.69
C VAL A 589 -7.19 10.07 -19.10
N ARG A 590 -8.24 9.86 -19.89
CA ARG A 590 -8.53 10.78 -20.99
C ARG A 590 -9.00 12.08 -20.37
N GLY A 591 -8.27 13.16 -20.71
CA GLY A 591 -8.46 14.49 -20.22
C GLY A 591 -9.90 14.92 -20.00
N GLY A 592 -10.28 15.08 -18.76
CA GLY A 592 -11.26 16.05 -18.35
C GLY A 592 -10.50 17.34 -18.13
N ASN A 593 -10.75 18.30 -18.98
CA ASN A 593 -10.30 19.69 -18.90
C ASN A 593 -10.85 20.36 -17.61
N PRO A 594 -10.27 21.48 -17.17
CA PRO A 594 -9.96 21.90 -15.81
C PRO A 594 -11.13 22.17 -14.89
#